data_b189b71dcb21d6629e2cb5a85766e8ca
#
_entry.id   b189b71dcb21d6629e2cb5a85766e8ca
#
_cell.length_a   1.000
_cell.length_b   1.000
_cell.length_c   1.000
_cell.angle_alpha   90.00
_cell.angle_beta   90.00
_cell.angle_gamma   90.00
#
_symmetry.space_group_name_H-M   'P 1'
#
loop_
_entity.id
_entity.type
_entity.pdbx_description
1 polymer ?
#
loop_
_entity_poly.entity_id
_entity_poly.type
_entity_poly.pdbx_seq_one_letter_code
_entity_poly.pdbx_strand_id
1 'polypeptide(L)'
;HYLILSFFYQIFNQQDLVRLTYLFFSFLFPIFLYLNLIKIYNSKKIIILILSFSFLFFPFYRSSALWPNAHLTALIFFLISNYFYLKTLNNFNTKYKYLNLLFLAFATYSLQTYVVLFLFYLYKYFISQKKILFFKLFSFCCALGIPPLYFLVQNERMFNLPVTQDYFYNLTNNFSIFFFFLVFLISNKLNTNVLKTEFKRLQIKEISVIL
;
A
#
# COMPACT_ATOMS: atom_id res chain seq x y z
N HIS A 1 1.27 -11.54 -8.22
CA HIS A 1 0.13 -12.32 -7.76
C HIS A 1 0.17 -13.75 -8.31
N TYR A 2 0.14 -13.94 -9.64
CA TYR A 2 0.15 -15.27 -10.26
C TYR A 2 1.35 -16.13 -9.86
N LEU A 3 2.54 -15.55 -9.69
CA LEU A 3 3.72 -16.30 -9.24
C LEU A 3 3.52 -16.90 -7.84
N ILE A 4 2.87 -16.18 -6.93
CA ILE A 4 2.57 -16.68 -5.58
C ILE A 4 1.58 -17.82 -5.64
N LEU A 5 0.54 -17.71 -6.46
CA LEU A 5 -0.44 -18.78 -6.64
C LEU A 5 0.18 -20.00 -7.33
N SER A 6 1.01 -19.79 -8.35
CA SER A 6 1.75 -20.87 -9.02
C SER A 6 2.66 -21.61 -8.04
N PHE A 7 3.37 -20.88 -7.18
CA PHE A 7 4.20 -21.48 -6.14
C PHE A 7 3.38 -22.33 -5.17
N PHE A 8 2.23 -21.83 -4.69
CA PHE A 8 1.34 -22.62 -3.83
C PHE A 8 0.78 -23.84 -4.58
N TYR A 9 0.42 -23.68 -5.86
CA TYR A 9 -0.09 -24.77 -6.66
C TYR A 9 0.96 -25.87 -6.92
N GLN A 10 2.22 -25.49 -7.12
CA GLN A 10 3.33 -26.45 -7.25
C GLN A 10 3.56 -27.28 -5.98
N ILE A 11 3.31 -26.67 -4.79
CA ILE A 11 3.49 -27.37 -3.51
C ILE A 11 2.31 -28.32 -3.24
N PHE A 12 1.09 -27.85 -3.46
CA PHE A 12 -0.10 -28.56 -2.98
C PHE A 12 -0.83 -29.34 -4.05
N ASN A 13 -0.66 -29.00 -5.32
CA ASN A 13 -1.30 -29.63 -6.49
C ASN A 13 -2.85 -29.77 -6.38
N GLN A 14 -3.49 -29.02 -5.49
CA GLN A 14 -4.93 -29.02 -5.24
C GLN A 14 -5.42 -27.61 -5.05
N GLN A 15 -6.49 -27.23 -5.76
CA GLN A 15 -7.02 -25.86 -5.74
C GLN A 15 -7.52 -25.43 -4.35
N ASP A 16 -8.15 -26.33 -3.61
CA ASP A 16 -8.70 -26.02 -2.30
C ASP A 16 -7.61 -25.75 -1.25
N LEU A 17 -6.49 -26.49 -1.32
CA LEU A 17 -5.33 -26.25 -0.47
C LEU A 17 -4.65 -24.92 -0.83
N VAL A 18 -4.60 -24.56 -2.11
CA VAL A 18 -4.09 -23.25 -2.54
C VAL A 18 -4.97 -22.10 -1.98
N ARG A 19 -6.29 -22.26 -2.05
CA ARG A 19 -7.23 -21.28 -1.46
C ARG A 19 -7.07 -21.17 0.05
N LEU A 20 -6.97 -22.30 0.74
CA LEU A 20 -6.76 -22.34 2.18
C LEU A 20 -5.44 -21.64 2.57
N THR A 21 -4.37 -21.93 1.85
CA THR A 21 -3.05 -21.30 2.08
C THR A 21 -3.11 -19.79 1.82
N TYR A 22 -3.81 -19.37 0.77
CA TYR A 22 -4.00 -17.95 0.49
C TYR A 22 -4.87 -17.27 1.56
N LEU A 23 -5.87 -17.95 2.10
CA LEU A 23 -6.64 -17.47 3.23
C LEU A 23 -5.73 -17.17 4.43
N PHE A 24 -4.83 -18.10 4.79
CA PHE A 24 -3.84 -17.84 5.84
C PHE A 24 -2.91 -16.68 5.50
N PHE A 25 -2.45 -16.58 4.26
CA PHE A 25 -1.65 -15.45 3.80
C PHE A 25 -2.41 -14.12 3.95
N SER A 26 -3.72 -14.11 3.72
CA SER A 26 -4.55 -12.92 3.84
C SER A 26 -4.61 -12.35 5.27
N PHE A 27 -4.41 -13.17 6.31
CA PHE A 27 -4.33 -12.69 7.71
C PHE A 27 -3.13 -11.75 7.96
N LEU A 28 -2.15 -11.73 7.08
CA LEU A 28 -1.08 -10.73 7.15
C LEU A 28 -1.61 -9.30 6.99
N PHE A 29 -2.74 -9.11 6.29
CA PHE A 29 -3.35 -7.80 6.13
C PHE A 29 -3.72 -7.13 7.47
N PRO A 30 -4.62 -7.69 8.31
CA PRO A 30 -4.97 -7.07 9.59
C PRO A 30 -3.78 -6.99 10.55
N ILE A 31 -2.84 -7.94 10.51
CA ILE A 31 -1.63 -7.92 11.34
C ILE A 31 -0.76 -6.70 10.98
N PHE A 32 -0.42 -6.52 9.70
CA PHE A 32 0.42 -5.40 9.28
C PHE A 32 -0.32 -4.07 9.34
N LEU A 33 -1.64 -4.04 9.16
CA LEU A 33 -2.46 -2.87 9.41
C LEU A 33 -2.35 -2.43 10.89
N TYR A 34 -2.52 -3.37 11.83
CA TYR A 34 -2.35 -3.12 13.25
C TYR A 34 -0.94 -2.59 13.59
N LEU A 35 0.11 -3.23 13.06
CA LEU A 35 1.50 -2.83 13.30
C LEU A 35 1.81 -1.43 12.75
N ASN A 36 1.22 -1.05 11.63
CA ASN A 36 1.35 0.29 11.07
C ASN A 36 0.62 1.32 11.92
N LEU A 37 -0.63 1.04 12.28
CA LEU A 37 -1.46 1.97 13.05
C LEU A 37 -0.90 2.22 14.44
N ILE A 38 -0.37 1.21 15.13
CA ILE A 38 0.29 1.42 16.44
C ILE A 38 1.48 2.36 16.34
N LYS A 39 2.23 2.30 15.24
CA LYS A 39 3.39 3.20 15.06
C LYS A 39 3.01 4.63 14.75
N ILE A 40 1.86 4.81 14.11
CA ILE A 40 1.34 6.14 13.75
C ILE A 40 0.59 6.76 14.94
N TYR A 41 -0.27 5.97 15.56
CA TYR A 41 -1.13 6.41 16.64
C TYR A 41 -0.66 5.77 17.95
N ASN A 42 0.04 6.52 18.78
CA ASN A 42 0.50 6.04 20.09
C ASN A 42 -0.66 5.97 21.13
N SER A 43 -1.86 5.61 20.68
CA SER A 43 -3.11 5.60 21.43
C SER A 43 -3.49 4.17 21.85
N LYS A 44 -4.67 4.04 22.42
CA LYS A 44 -5.21 2.79 23.01
C LYS A 44 -5.05 1.58 22.07
N LYS A 45 -4.08 0.72 22.34
CA LYS A 45 -3.70 -0.45 21.52
C LYS A 45 -4.87 -1.38 21.24
N ILE A 46 -5.80 -1.53 22.18
CA ILE A 46 -6.98 -2.39 22.06
C ILE A 46 -7.93 -1.86 20.96
N ILE A 47 -8.15 -0.56 20.90
CA ILE A 47 -9.02 0.06 19.85
C ILE A 47 -8.42 -0.16 18.48
N ILE A 48 -7.10 0.03 18.35
CA ILE A 48 -6.39 -0.18 17.07
C ILE A 48 -6.47 -1.66 16.67
N LEU A 49 -6.35 -2.58 17.62
CA LEU A 49 -6.48 -4.01 17.36
C LEU A 49 -7.88 -4.34 16.84
N ILE A 50 -8.93 -3.90 17.55
CA ILE A 50 -10.33 -4.10 17.12
C ILE A 50 -10.55 -3.51 15.72
N LEU A 51 -10.09 -2.28 15.47
CA LEU A 51 -10.22 -1.62 14.18
C LEU A 51 -9.51 -2.41 13.06
N SER A 52 -8.31 -2.91 13.31
CA SER A 52 -7.54 -3.65 12.30
C SER A 52 -8.19 -5.00 11.97
N PHE A 53 -8.71 -5.70 12.97
CA PHE A 53 -9.34 -7.01 12.79
C PHE A 53 -10.81 -6.91 12.35
N SER A 54 -11.47 -5.76 12.52
CA SER A 54 -12.82 -5.54 11.98
C SER A 54 -12.88 -5.67 10.45
N PHE A 55 -11.77 -5.47 9.74
CA PHE A 55 -11.69 -5.70 8.29
C PHE A 55 -11.99 -7.15 7.89
N LEU A 56 -11.79 -8.13 8.78
CA LEU A 56 -12.16 -9.52 8.53
C LEU A 56 -13.67 -9.72 8.29
N PHE A 57 -14.50 -8.81 8.80
CA PHE A 57 -15.95 -8.87 8.63
C PHE A 57 -16.44 -8.19 7.34
N PHE A 58 -15.59 -7.40 6.66
CA PHE A 58 -15.97 -6.75 5.42
C PHE A 58 -16.15 -7.77 4.28
N PRO A 59 -17.31 -7.73 3.57
CA PRO A 59 -17.60 -8.68 2.49
C PRO A 59 -16.54 -8.69 1.40
N PHE A 60 -16.02 -7.51 1.01
CA PHE A 60 -14.95 -7.39 0.02
C PHE A 60 -13.67 -8.11 0.45
N TYR A 61 -13.26 -7.96 1.72
CA TYR A 61 -12.09 -8.65 2.24
C TYR A 61 -12.30 -10.17 2.22
N ARG A 62 -13.44 -10.65 2.72
CA ARG A 62 -13.77 -12.08 2.75
C ARG A 62 -13.78 -12.70 1.36
N SER A 63 -14.41 -12.02 0.41
CA SER A 63 -14.42 -12.45 -0.99
C SER A 63 -13.00 -12.52 -1.56
N SER A 64 -12.18 -11.48 -1.35
CA SER A 64 -10.80 -11.42 -1.85
C SER A 64 -9.84 -12.38 -1.14
N ALA A 65 -10.14 -12.81 0.08
CA ALA A 65 -9.36 -13.79 0.82
C ALA A 65 -9.68 -15.22 0.39
N LEU A 66 -10.94 -15.53 0.09
CA LEU A 66 -11.38 -16.84 -0.40
C LEU A 66 -11.04 -17.05 -1.89
N TRP A 67 -11.19 -15.99 -2.68
CA TRP A 67 -10.84 -15.98 -4.10
C TRP A 67 -9.57 -15.15 -4.28
N PRO A 68 -8.40 -15.81 -4.43
CA PRO A 68 -7.12 -15.12 -4.51
C PRO A 68 -7.14 -13.94 -5.47
N ASN A 69 -6.92 -12.73 -4.94
CA ASN A 69 -7.05 -11.48 -5.68
C ASN A 69 -5.73 -10.69 -5.65
N ALA A 70 -5.35 -10.14 -6.81
CA ALA A 70 -4.15 -9.32 -6.95
C ALA A 70 -4.20 -8.06 -6.09
N HIS A 71 -5.37 -7.45 -5.90
CA HIS A 71 -5.54 -6.24 -5.09
C HIS A 71 -5.20 -6.49 -3.61
N LEU A 72 -5.71 -7.59 -3.02
CA LEU A 72 -5.43 -7.94 -1.63
C LEU A 72 -3.94 -8.28 -1.45
N THR A 73 -3.36 -9.05 -2.40
CA THR A 73 -1.94 -9.37 -2.39
C THR A 73 -1.06 -8.11 -2.43
N ALA A 74 -1.37 -7.18 -3.33
CA ALA A 74 -0.65 -5.92 -3.45
C ALA A 74 -0.77 -5.07 -2.17
N LEU A 75 -1.96 -5.01 -1.58
CA LEU A 75 -2.23 -4.27 -0.36
C LEU A 75 -1.46 -4.84 0.84
N ILE A 76 -1.36 -6.17 0.96
CA ILE A 76 -0.54 -6.82 1.99
C ILE A 76 0.92 -6.41 1.85
N PHE A 77 1.51 -6.52 0.65
CA PHE A 77 2.90 -6.13 0.43
C PHE A 77 3.13 -4.63 0.65
N PHE A 78 2.17 -3.80 0.28
CA PHE A 78 2.23 -2.37 0.57
C PHE A 78 2.24 -2.09 2.08
N LEU A 79 1.39 -2.76 2.87
CA LEU A 79 1.39 -2.59 4.33
C LEU A 79 2.70 -3.06 4.97
N ILE A 80 3.30 -4.15 4.48
CA ILE A 80 4.62 -4.60 4.90
C ILE A 80 5.68 -3.55 4.55
N SER A 81 5.65 -3.03 3.32
CA SER A 81 6.53 -1.95 2.88
C SER A 81 6.42 -0.73 3.79
N ASN A 82 5.21 -0.24 4.03
CA ASN A 82 4.96 0.92 4.89
C ASN A 82 5.42 0.68 6.34
N TYR A 83 5.25 -0.53 6.87
CA TYR A 83 5.78 -0.89 8.19
C TYR A 83 7.30 -0.73 8.27
N PHE A 84 8.03 -1.16 7.24
CA PHE A 84 9.48 -0.95 7.19
C PHE A 84 9.83 0.52 7.02
N TYR A 85 9.08 1.28 6.24
CA TYR A 85 9.25 2.73 6.15
C TYR A 85 9.09 3.41 7.52
N LEU A 86 8.04 3.10 8.27
CA LEU A 86 7.82 3.62 9.61
C LEU A 86 8.94 3.21 10.59
N LYS A 87 9.54 2.03 10.40
CA LYS A 87 10.75 1.64 11.14
C LYS A 87 11.96 2.51 10.80
N THR A 88 12.08 3.00 9.57
CA THR A 88 13.20 3.88 9.20
C THR A 88 13.12 5.25 9.86
N LEU A 89 11.92 5.71 10.22
CA LEU A 89 11.74 6.99 10.92
C LEU A 89 12.30 6.95 12.37
N ASN A 90 12.20 5.79 13.00
CA ASN A 90 12.66 5.59 14.38
C ASN A 90 14.11 5.06 14.47
N ASN A 91 14.56 4.33 13.45
CA ASN A 91 15.88 3.71 13.41
C ASN A 91 16.57 4.03 12.09
N PHE A 92 17.76 4.63 12.15
CA PHE A 92 18.57 4.98 10.97
C PHE A 92 19.16 3.78 10.21
N ASN A 93 18.65 2.54 10.45
CA ASN A 93 19.17 1.36 9.82
C ASN A 93 18.80 1.31 8.32
N THR A 94 19.81 1.29 7.47
CA THR A 94 19.66 1.25 6.00
C THR A 94 18.94 0.00 5.50
N LYS A 95 19.04 -1.13 6.21
CA LYS A 95 18.36 -2.38 5.83
C LYS A 95 16.83 -2.21 5.71
N TYR A 96 16.23 -1.43 6.59
CA TYR A 96 14.78 -1.20 6.53
C TYR A 96 14.33 -0.41 5.29
N LYS A 97 15.20 0.45 4.74
CA LYS A 97 14.93 1.19 3.51
C LYS A 97 14.90 0.26 2.29
N TYR A 98 15.86 -0.67 2.21
CA TYR A 98 15.87 -1.69 1.17
C TYR A 98 14.67 -2.61 1.28
N LEU A 99 14.28 -3.05 2.48
CA LEU A 99 13.10 -3.87 2.70
C LEU A 99 11.81 -3.11 2.32
N ASN A 100 11.71 -1.82 2.64
CA ASN A 100 10.59 -1.00 2.20
C ASN A 100 10.45 -1.02 0.68
N LEU A 101 11.53 -0.74 -0.06
CA LEU A 101 11.51 -0.71 -1.53
C LEU A 101 11.28 -2.09 -2.15
N LEU A 102 11.83 -3.16 -1.55
CA LEU A 102 11.62 -4.53 -1.99
C LEU A 102 10.15 -4.95 -1.88
N PHE A 103 9.53 -4.73 -0.73
CA PHE A 103 8.12 -5.08 -0.54
C PHE A 103 7.19 -4.18 -1.37
N LEU A 104 7.59 -2.93 -1.63
CA LEU A 104 6.88 -2.08 -2.57
C LEU A 104 6.95 -2.63 -4.00
N ALA A 105 8.11 -3.19 -4.41
CA ALA A 105 8.23 -3.86 -5.70
C ALA A 105 7.29 -5.07 -5.80
N PHE A 106 7.17 -5.89 -4.76
CA PHE A 106 6.20 -6.99 -4.74
C PHE A 106 4.74 -6.50 -4.82
N ALA A 107 4.44 -5.37 -4.20
CA ALA A 107 3.13 -4.74 -4.36
C ALA A 107 2.89 -4.31 -5.81
N THR A 108 3.88 -3.67 -6.47
CA THR A 108 3.77 -3.24 -7.88
C THR A 108 3.72 -4.41 -8.86
N TYR A 109 4.41 -5.51 -8.58
CA TYR A 109 4.33 -6.72 -9.41
C TYR A 109 2.96 -7.40 -9.30
N SER A 110 2.28 -7.21 -8.18
CA SER A 110 0.90 -7.68 -8.02
C SER A 110 -0.10 -6.73 -8.64
N LEU A 111 0.11 -5.41 -8.52
CA LEU A 111 -0.76 -4.37 -9.06
C LEU A 111 0.06 -3.12 -9.43
N GLN A 112 0.12 -2.80 -10.71
CA GLN A 112 0.98 -1.75 -11.29
C GLN A 112 0.72 -0.34 -10.72
N THR A 113 -0.48 -0.06 -10.21
CA THR A 113 -0.84 1.25 -9.63
C THR A 113 0.05 1.67 -8.47
N TYR A 114 0.64 0.71 -7.76
CA TYR A 114 1.56 0.98 -6.65
C TYR A 114 2.91 1.56 -7.07
N VAL A 115 3.21 1.59 -8.36
CA VAL A 115 4.45 2.19 -8.90
C VAL A 115 4.60 3.65 -8.52
N VAL A 116 3.51 4.39 -8.43
CA VAL A 116 3.49 5.81 -8.04
C VAL A 116 4.07 6.03 -6.63
N LEU A 117 3.95 5.05 -5.75
CA LEU A 117 4.46 5.15 -4.38
C LEU A 117 5.99 5.09 -4.31
N PHE A 118 6.68 4.56 -5.34
CA PHE A 118 8.14 4.66 -5.41
C PHE A 118 8.60 6.11 -5.47
N LEU A 119 7.91 6.96 -6.23
CA LEU A 119 8.23 8.39 -6.32
C LEU A 119 8.10 9.05 -4.94
N PHE A 120 7.04 8.71 -4.19
CA PHE A 120 6.84 9.21 -2.84
C PHE A 120 7.97 8.82 -1.88
N TYR A 121 8.31 7.52 -1.81
CA TYR A 121 9.36 7.06 -0.89
C TYR A 121 10.75 7.52 -1.33
N LEU A 122 11.07 7.52 -2.61
CA LEU A 122 12.33 8.06 -3.13
C LEU A 122 12.46 9.55 -2.82
N TYR A 123 11.40 10.35 -2.99
CA TYR A 123 11.40 11.75 -2.61
C TYR A 123 11.68 11.95 -1.11
N LYS A 124 11.04 11.15 -0.25
CA LYS A 124 11.29 11.18 1.20
C LYS A 124 12.73 10.80 1.53
N TYR A 125 13.29 9.80 0.86
CA TYR A 125 14.69 9.41 1.05
C TYR A 125 15.66 10.44 0.47
N PHE A 126 15.33 11.11 -0.61
CA PHE A 126 16.14 12.19 -1.18
C PHE A 126 16.32 13.34 -0.19
N ILE A 127 15.23 13.77 0.47
CA ILE A 127 15.29 14.87 1.46
C ILE A 127 16.00 14.45 2.75
N SER A 128 15.80 13.19 3.19
CA SER A 128 16.22 12.77 4.53
C SER A 128 17.62 12.13 4.59
N GLN A 129 18.24 11.82 3.44
CA GLN A 129 19.47 11.03 3.40
C GLN A 129 20.63 11.74 2.70
N LYS A 130 21.87 11.25 2.99
CA LYS A 130 23.06 11.66 2.24
C LYS A 130 22.94 11.24 0.78
N LYS A 131 23.40 12.07 -0.16
CA LYS A 131 23.32 11.84 -1.62
C LYS A 131 23.79 10.44 -2.05
N ILE A 132 24.91 9.96 -1.48
CA ILE A 132 25.46 8.63 -1.81
C ILE A 132 24.48 7.50 -1.47
N LEU A 133 23.80 7.56 -0.33
CA LEU A 133 22.83 6.54 0.06
C LEU A 133 21.58 6.62 -0.82
N PHE A 134 21.16 7.82 -1.18
CA PHE A 134 20.05 8.00 -2.11
C PHE A 134 20.35 7.34 -3.47
N PHE A 135 21.54 7.57 -4.06
CA PHE A 135 21.91 6.93 -5.33
C PHE A 135 21.91 5.40 -5.23
N LYS A 136 22.38 4.82 -4.10
CA LYS A 136 22.32 3.37 -3.88
C LYS A 136 20.88 2.85 -3.85
N LEU A 137 19.97 3.55 -3.17
CA LEU A 137 18.56 3.20 -3.11
C LEU A 137 17.87 3.35 -4.47
N PHE A 138 18.22 4.40 -5.22
CA PHE A 138 17.70 4.62 -6.57
C PHE A 138 18.17 3.52 -7.54
N SER A 139 19.47 3.16 -7.53
CA SER A 139 20.01 2.05 -8.31
C SER A 139 19.32 0.71 -7.96
N PHE A 140 19.05 0.49 -6.68
CA PHE A 140 18.28 -0.69 -6.24
C PHE A 140 16.86 -0.69 -6.79
N CYS A 141 16.15 0.45 -6.82
CA CYS A 141 14.84 0.57 -7.45
C CYS A 141 14.90 0.27 -8.96
N CYS A 142 15.92 0.78 -9.67
CA CYS A 142 16.12 0.47 -11.08
C CYS A 142 16.32 -1.05 -11.30
N ALA A 143 17.13 -1.69 -10.46
CA ALA A 143 17.34 -3.14 -10.53
C ALA A 143 16.03 -3.92 -10.29
N LEU A 144 15.20 -3.49 -9.34
CA LEU A 144 13.87 -4.08 -9.12
C LEU A 144 12.91 -3.83 -10.31
N GLY A 145 13.12 -2.81 -11.12
CA GLY A 145 12.35 -2.55 -12.34
C GLY A 145 12.66 -3.49 -13.51
N ILE A 146 13.82 -4.15 -13.52
CA ILE A 146 14.27 -5.01 -14.63
C ILE A 146 13.32 -6.22 -14.87
N PRO A 147 12.93 -7.02 -13.87
CA PRO A 147 12.07 -8.18 -14.11
C PRO A 147 10.73 -7.85 -14.77
N PRO A 148 9.96 -6.84 -14.31
CA PRO A 148 8.71 -6.48 -14.97
C PRO A 148 8.93 -5.89 -16.36
N LEU A 149 9.99 -5.13 -16.60
CA LEU A 149 10.33 -4.63 -17.94
C LEU A 149 10.64 -5.79 -18.90
N TYR A 150 11.45 -6.76 -18.47
CA TYR A 150 11.74 -7.94 -19.26
C TYR A 150 10.46 -8.71 -19.62
N PHE A 151 9.55 -8.89 -18.65
CA PHE A 151 8.28 -9.55 -18.86
C PHE A 151 7.37 -8.78 -19.83
N LEU A 152 7.36 -7.45 -19.75
CA LEU A 152 6.60 -6.59 -20.67
C LEU A 152 7.13 -6.70 -22.11
N VAL A 153 8.45 -6.72 -22.30
CA VAL A 153 9.08 -6.84 -23.63
C VAL A 153 8.79 -8.20 -24.26
N GLN A 154 8.78 -9.28 -23.47
CA GLN A 154 8.47 -10.62 -24.00
C GLN A 154 7.00 -10.83 -24.34
N ASN A 155 6.08 -10.13 -23.68
CA ASN A 155 4.64 -10.26 -23.91
C ASN A 155 4.12 -9.09 -24.76
N GLU A 156 4.39 -9.14 -26.08
CA GLU A 156 3.90 -8.15 -27.07
C GLU A 156 2.39 -7.91 -26.97
N ARG A 157 1.62 -8.90 -26.52
CA ARG A 157 0.16 -8.79 -26.33
C ARG A 157 -0.26 -7.74 -25.31
N MET A 158 0.63 -7.31 -24.40
CA MET A 158 0.33 -6.24 -23.43
C MET A 158 0.30 -4.85 -24.06
N PHE A 159 0.98 -4.65 -25.20
CA PHE A 159 0.96 -3.38 -25.93
C PHE A 159 -0.22 -3.28 -26.91
N ASN A 160 -0.82 -4.42 -27.24
CA ASN A 160 -1.97 -4.52 -28.17
C ASN A 160 -3.30 -4.70 -27.40
N LEU A 161 -3.38 -4.26 -26.15
CA LEU A 161 -4.66 -4.22 -25.45
C LEU A 161 -5.60 -3.29 -26.25
N PRO A 162 -6.73 -3.81 -26.76
CA PRO A 162 -7.71 -2.93 -27.38
C PRO A 162 -8.09 -1.89 -26.33
N VAL A 163 -8.08 -0.63 -26.76
CA VAL A 163 -8.58 0.50 -25.95
C VAL A 163 -10.10 0.30 -25.85
N THR A 164 -10.51 -0.65 -25.03
CA THR A 164 -11.91 -0.96 -24.79
C THR A 164 -12.46 -0.03 -23.72
N GLN A 165 -13.77 0.06 -23.65
CA GLN A 165 -14.55 0.89 -22.68
C GLN A 165 -14.14 0.70 -21.21
N ASP A 166 -13.38 -0.35 -20.89
CA ASP A 166 -12.81 -0.63 -19.56
C ASP A 166 -11.76 0.37 -19.09
N TYR A 167 -11.25 1.25 -20.00
CA TYR A 167 -10.25 2.25 -19.62
C TYR A 167 -10.80 3.26 -18.61
N PHE A 168 -12.04 3.72 -18.80
CA PHE A 168 -12.72 4.62 -17.85
C PHE A 168 -13.03 3.93 -16.51
N TYR A 169 -13.43 2.66 -16.54
CA TYR A 169 -13.67 1.87 -15.33
C TYR A 169 -12.38 1.65 -14.53
N ASN A 170 -11.29 1.33 -15.21
CA ASN A 170 -9.98 1.19 -14.58
C ASN A 170 -9.44 2.53 -14.06
N LEU A 171 -9.71 3.64 -14.74
CA LEU A 171 -9.30 4.97 -14.32
C LEU A 171 -10.08 5.40 -13.07
N THR A 172 -11.38 5.18 -13.00
CA THR A 172 -12.20 5.47 -11.81
C THR A 172 -11.82 4.60 -10.61
N ASN A 173 -11.53 3.31 -10.81
CA ASN A 173 -11.01 2.44 -9.75
C ASN A 173 -9.64 2.92 -9.24
N ASN A 174 -8.75 3.29 -10.13
CA ASN A 174 -7.43 3.80 -9.77
C ASN A 174 -7.51 5.14 -9.03
N PHE A 175 -8.42 6.04 -9.44
CA PHE A 175 -8.71 7.27 -8.70
C PHE A 175 -9.30 7.00 -7.33
N SER A 176 -10.23 6.05 -7.19
CA SER A 176 -10.83 5.69 -5.90
C SER A 176 -9.78 5.16 -4.93
N ILE A 177 -8.87 4.32 -5.40
CA ILE A 177 -7.73 3.82 -4.61
C ILE A 177 -6.79 4.97 -4.25
N PHE A 178 -6.46 5.85 -5.21
CA PHE A 178 -5.61 7.02 -4.97
C PHE A 178 -6.24 7.96 -3.95
N PHE A 179 -7.54 8.27 -4.05
CA PHE A 179 -8.28 9.08 -3.08
C PHE A 179 -8.30 8.44 -1.69
N PHE A 180 -8.49 7.14 -1.60
CA PHE A 180 -8.44 6.42 -0.33
C PHE A 180 -7.07 6.59 0.36
N PHE A 181 -5.98 6.44 -0.40
CA PHE A 181 -4.63 6.67 0.12
C PHE A 181 -4.36 8.15 0.43
N LEU A 182 -4.90 9.07 -0.37
CA LEU A 182 -4.76 10.51 -0.16
C LEU A 182 -5.46 10.94 1.14
N VAL A 183 -6.65 10.42 1.42
CA VAL A 183 -7.36 10.63 2.69
C VAL A 183 -6.52 10.12 3.87
N PHE A 184 -5.88 8.95 3.73
CA PHE A 184 -5.00 8.40 4.77
C PHE A 184 -3.73 9.26 4.99
N LEU A 185 -3.15 9.81 3.92
CA LEU A 185 -1.98 10.70 3.97
C LEU A 185 -2.35 12.09 4.53
N ILE A 186 -3.51 12.60 4.17
CA ILE A 186 -4.03 13.90 4.64
C ILE A 186 -4.46 13.79 6.10
N SER A 187 -5.14 12.72 6.51
CA SER A 187 -5.55 12.51 7.90
C SER A 187 -4.37 12.49 8.87
N ASN A 188 -3.19 12.09 8.39
CA ASN A 188 -1.96 12.10 9.18
C ASN A 188 -1.36 13.53 9.37
N LYS A 189 -1.73 14.50 8.52
CA LYS A 189 -1.36 15.93 8.66
C LYS A 189 -2.44 16.77 9.34
N LEU A 190 -3.66 16.28 9.39
CA LEU A 190 -4.76 16.91 10.11
C LEU A 190 -4.57 16.64 11.61
N ASN A 191 -3.62 17.39 12.18
CA ASN A 191 -3.52 17.51 13.62
C ASN A 191 -4.90 18.01 14.10
N THR A 192 -5.58 17.20 14.90
CA THR A 192 -6.94 17.48 15.39
C THR A 192 -7.07 18.85 16.04
N ASN A 193 -5.95 19.44 16.51
CA ASN A 193 -5.88 20.79 17.05
C ASN A 193 -5.99 21.87 15.95
N VAL A 194 -5.46 21.64 14.74
CA VAL A 194 -5.57 22.59 13.61
C VAL A 194 -7.00 22.61 13.08
N LEU A 195 -7.64 21.47 12.98
CA LEU A 195 -9.07 21.40 12.60
C LEU A 195 -9.97 22.10 13.62
N LYS A 196 -9.74 21.89 14.91
CA LYS A 196 -10.50 22.57 15.97
C LYS A 196 -10.31 24.10 15.94
N THR A 197 -9.10 24.56 15.63
CA THR A 197 -8.83 26.00 15.50
C THR A 197 -9.45 26.60 14.25
N GLU A 198 -9.41 25.92 13.11
CA GLU A 198 -10.04 26.39 11.87
C GLU A 198 -11.58 26.31 11.94
N PHE A 199 -12.17 25.27 12.53
CA PHE A 199 -13.62 25.20 12.79
C PHE A 199 -14.10 26.33 13.72
N LYS A 200 -13.34 26.63 14.77
CA LYS A 200 -13.63 27.76 15.66
C LYS A 200 -13.55 29.11 14.91
N ARG A 201 -12.61 29.25 14.00
CA ARG A 201 -12.43 30.45 13.17
C ARG A 201 -13.56 30.66 12.15
N LEU A 202 -14.08 29.56 11.57
CA LEU A 202 -15.22 29.59 10.67
C LEU A 202 -16.51 29.92 11.40
N GLN A 203 -16.77 29.36 12.57
CA GLN A 203 -17.93 29.70 13.41
C GLN A 203 -17.93 31.16 13.85
N ILE A 204 -16.77 31.71 14.17
CA ILE A 204 -16.65 33.14 14.55
C ILE A 204 -16.92 34.06 13.35
N LYS A 205 -16.50 33.67 12.13
CA LYS A 205 -16.80 34.42 10.92
C LYS A 205 -18.28 34.41 10.54
N GLU A 206 -18.97 33.32 10.70
CA GLU A 206 -20.40 33.24 10.41
C GLU A 206 -21.22 34.09 11.40
N ILE A 207 -20.84 34.14 12.66
CA ILE A 207 -21.49 34.98 13.68
C ILE A 207 -21.23 36.47 13.44
N SER A 208 -20.08 36.84 12.88
CA SER A 208 -19.75 38.23 12.56
C SER A 208 -20.36 38.76 11.26
N VAL A 209 -21.01 37.93 10.49
CA VAL A 209 -21.74 38.30 9.25
C VAL A 209 -23.26 38.43 9.51
N ILE A 210 -23.73 37.95 10.67
CA ILE A 210 -25.16 37.98 11.04
C ILE A 210 -25.45 39.12 12.07
N LEU A 211 -24.43 39.80 12.61
CA LEU A 211 -24.50 40.99 13.41
C LEU A 211 -24.07 42.22 12.60
#